data_94078ecd20705e207282fecaf9639a76
#
_entry.id   94078ecd20705e207282fecaf9639a76
#
_cell.length_a   1.000
_cell.length_b   1.000
_cell.length_c   1.000
_cell.angle_alpha   90.00
_cell.angle_beta   90.00
_cell.angle_gamma   90.00
#
_symmetry.space_group_name_H-M   'P 1'
#
loop_
_entity.id
_entity.type
_entity.pdbx_description
1 polymer ?
#
loop_
_entity_poly.entity_id
_entity_poly.type
_entity_poly.pdbx_seq_one_letter_code
_entity_poly.pdbx_strand_id
1 'polypeptide(L)'
;SVVALLLGQAIRDGHIRGIDDPVTRYLPELERQDPRFAQVRLRDLLAMRSGIAFQEKYSSPWSDVAIFYLTQDLGRAVAGLKIAEPPDQRYRYSSGDTQLLGMAIERATGQRLHQRVAQDLWAPMGAGMDASWSVDSAVLGQARAFCCLNARALDFARIGQLMLDRGRVGPRQVVPA
;
A
#
# COMPACT_ATOMS: atom_id res chain seq x y z
N SER A 1 -5.11 5.68 -5.12
CA SER A 1 -5.37 4.72 -4.04
C SER A 1 -5.07 5.38 -2.69
N VAL A 2 -5.76 4.95 -1.62
CA VAL A 2 -5.51 5.46 -0.26
C VAL A 2 -4.05 5.24 0.14
N VAL A 3 -3.47 4.09 -0.19
CA VAL A 3 -2.06 3.78 0.09
C VAL A 3 -1.11 4.77 -0.58
N ALA A 4 -1.40 5.23 -1.79
CA ALA A 4 -0.58 6.24 -2.46
C ALA A 4 -0.62 7.59 -1.73
N LEU A 5 -1.78 7.98 -1.19
CA LEU A 5 -1.89 9.20 -0.37
C LEU A 5 -1.06 9.10 0.91
N LEU A 6 -1.12 7.96 1.59
CA LEU A 6 -0.31 7.69 2.80
C LEU A 6 1.19 7.67 2.49
N LEU A 7 1.58 7.15 1.33
CA LEU A 7 2.98 7.19 0.90
C LEU A 7 3.45 8.64 0.70
N GLY A 8 2.65 9.48 0.04
CA GLY A 8 2.94 10.90 -0.11
C GLY A 8 3.10 11.61 1.25
N GLN A 9 2.23 11.29 2.21
CA GLN A 9 2.36 11.82 3.58
C GLN A 9 3.64 11.33 4.27
N ALA A 10 3.96 10.02 4.15
CA ALA A 10 5.18 9.46 4.74
C ALA A 10 6.46 10.09 4.15
N ILE A 11 6.44 10.47 2.88
CA ILE A 11 7.54 11.22 2.24
C ILE A 11 7.60 12.66 2.78
N ARG A 12 6.48 13.37 2.83
CA ARG A 12 6.40 14.72 3.38
C ARG A 12 6.94 14.78 4.82
N ASP A 13 6.59 13.78 5.63
CA ASP A 13 6.95 13.70 7.04
C ASP A 13 8.38 13.18 7.27
N GLY A 14 9.12 12.86 6.19
CA GLY A 14 10.52 12.44 6.23
C GLY A 14 10.74 10.98 6.64
N HIS A 15 9.70 10.17 6.76
CA HIS A 15 9.81 8.73 7.07
C HIS A 15 10.31 7.93 5.86
N ILE A 16 9.96 8.38 4.66
CA ILE A 16 10.41 7.83 3.39
C ILE A 16 11.11 8.96 2.63
N ARG A 17 12.28 8.70 2.05
CA ARG A 17 13.07 9.74 1.35
C ARG A 17 12.42 10.18 0.04
N GLY A 18 11.80 9.23 -0.68
CA GLY A 18 11.15 9.50 -1.97
C GLY A 18 10.73 8.22 -2.68
N ILE A 19 10.04 8.40 -3.79
CA ILE A 19 9.54 7.27 -4.59
C ILE A 19 10.65 6.48 -5.29
N ASP A 20 11.87 7.01 -5.34
CA ASP A 20 13.05 6.37 -5.93
C ASP A 20 13.77 5.41 -4.99
N ASP A 21 13.39 5.38 -3.73
CA ASP A 21 13.95 4.42 -2.79
C ASP A 21 13.63 2.99 -3.20
N PRO A 22 14.60 2.06 -3.13
CA PRO A 22 14.33 0.64 -3.32
C PRO A 22 13.42 0.12 -2.22
N VAL A 23 12.47 -0.75 -2.57
CA VAL A 23 11.54 -1.35 -1.59
C VAL A 23 12.27 -2.10 -0.49
N THR A 24 13.43 -2.69 -0.79
CA THR A 24 14.28 -3.44 0.13
C THR A 24 14.87 -2.60 1.26
N ARG A 25 14.90 -1.28 1.11
CA ARG A 25 15.25 -0.36 2.19
C ARG A 25 14.32 -0.50 3.38
N TYR A 26 13.05 -0.74 3.13
CA TYR A 26 11.99 -0.86 4.14
C TYR A 26 11.62 -2.31 4.42
N LEU A 27 11.79 -3.20 3.44
CA LEU A 27 11.49 -4.62 3.49
C LEU A 27 12.74 -5.44 3.07
N PRO A 28 13.81 -5.44 3.90
CA PRO A 28 15.08 -6.08 3.52
C PRO A 28 14.97 -7.60 3.39
N GLU A 29 13.93 -8.21 3.96
CA GLU A 29 13.62 -9.62 3.81
C GLU A 29 13.34 -10.02 2.35
N LEU A 30 12.85 -9.12 1.51
CA LEU A 30 12.60 -9.38 0.09
C LEU A 30 13.90 -9.64 -0.67
N GLU A 31 14.96 -8.88 -0.39
CA GLU A 31 16.27 -9.05 -1.04
C GLU A 31 16.91 -10.40 -0.68
N ARG A 32 16.69 -10.87 0.55
CA ARG A 32 17.17 -12.20 0.97
C ARG A 32 16.45 -13.34 0.26
N GLN A 33 15.21 -13.12 -0.16
CA GLN A 33 14.38 -14.08 -0.90
C GLN A 33 14.75 -14.10 -2.39
N ASP A 34 14.85 -12.91 -2.98
CA ASP A 34 15.23 -12.71 -4.38
C ASP A 34 15.99 -11.40 -4.51
N PRO A 35 17.32 -11.44 -4.73
CA PRO A 35 18.17 -10.24 -4.80
C PRO A 35 17.72 -9.20 -5.84
N ARG A 36 16.92 -9.60 -6.83
CA ARG A 36 16.39 -8.69 -7.84
C ARG A 36 15.40 -7.66 -7.27
N PHE A 37 14.84 -7.89 -6.08
CA PHE A 37 14.02 -6.89 -5.39
C PHE A 37 14.78 -5.60 -5.07
N ALA A 38 16.11 -5.64 -4.98
CA ALA A 38 16.94 -4.44 -4.81
C ALA A 38 16.79 -3.41 -5.95
N GLN A 39 16.32 -3.86 -7.12
CA GLN A 39 16.07 -3.00 -8.28
C GLN A 39 14.66 -2.40 -8.30
N VAL A 40 13.73 -2.93 -7.51
CA VAL A 40 12.33 -2.48 -7.45
C VAL A 40 12.22 -1.26 -6.55
N ARG A 41 11.83 -0.12 -7.12
CA ARG A 41 11.63 1.14 -6.40
C ARG A 41 10.17 1.30 -6.00
N LEU A 42 9.90 2.17 -5.03
CA LEU A 42 8.52 2.48 -4.63
C LEU A 42 7.69 3.03 -5.80
N ARG A 43 8.30 3.77 -6.75
CA ARG A 43 7.63 4.24 -7.97
C ARG A 43 7.14 3.09 -8.86
N ASP A 44 7.90 2.00 -8.93
CA ASP A 44 7.55 0.86 -9.78
C ASP A 44 6.33 0.13 -9.24
N LEU A 45 6.23 0.03 -7.90
CA LEU A 45 5.05 -0.48 -7.20
C LEU A 45 3.84 0.45 -7.39
N LEU A 46 4.02 1.78 -7.24
CA LEU A 46 2.96 2.78 -7.47
C LEU A 46 2.39 2.72 -8.88
N ALA A 47 3.27 2.51 -9.87
CA ALA A 47 2.92 2.46 -11.28
C ALA A 47 2.44 1.08 -11.75
N MET A 48 2.40 0.06 -10.85
CA MET A 48 2.10 -1.32 -11.22
C MET A 48 3.06 -1.86 -12.30
N ARG A 49 4.36 -1.56 -12.15
CA ARG A 49 5.44 -1.89 -13.08
C ARG A 49 6.62 -2.58 -12.39
N SER A 50 6.37 -3.21 -11.25
CA SER A 50 7.40 -3.83 -10.40
C SER A 50 8.12 -5.03 -11.03
N GLY A 51 7.48 -5.69 -12.00
CA GLY A 51 7.97 -6.95 -12.56
C GLY A 51 7.79 -8.17 -11.66
N ILE A 52 7.03 -8.06 -10.56
CA ILE A 52 6.73 -9.16 -9.65
C ILE A 52 5.86 -10.21 -10.36
N ALA A 53 6.21 -11.49 -10.18
CA ALA A 53 5.39 -12.62 -10.57
C ALA A 53 4.18 -12.73 -9.63
N PHE A 54 3.09 -12.05 -9.97
CA PHE A 54 1.87 -12.07 -9.18
C PHE A 54 0.67 -12.50 -10.04
N GLN A 55 -0.04 -13.54 -9.61
CA GLN A 55 -1.21 -14.05 -10.31
C GLN A 55 -2.48 -13.39 -9.78
N GLU A 56 -3.01 -12.43 -10.55
CA GLU A 56 -4.26 -11.71 -10.23
C GLU A 56 -5.49 -12.47 -10.76
N LYS A 57 -5.57 -13.78 -10.52
CA LYS A 57 -6.65 -14.65 -11.05
C LYS A 57 -7.66 -14.98 -9.96
N TYR A 58 -8.74 -14.22 -9.86
CA TYR A 58 -9.79 -14.37 -8.84
C TYR A 58 -10.60 -15.68 -8.94
N SER A 59 -10.58 -16.36 -10.08
CA SER A 59 -11.28 -17.65 -10.27
C SER A 59 -10.46 -18.86 -9.84
N SER A 60 -9.25 -18.69 -9.33
CA SER A 60 -8.38 -19.77 -8.87
C SER A 60 -8.04 -19.62 -7.40
N PRO A 61 -8.38 -20.59 -6.54
CA PRO A 61 -8.03 -20.54 -5.12
C PRO A 61 -6.52 -20.64 -4.85
N TRP A 62 -5.75 -21.02 -5.85
CA TRP A 62 -4.29 -21.17 -5.77
C TRP A 62 -3.52 -19.96 -6.31
N SER A 63 -4.22 -18.93 -6.77
CA SER A 63 -3.58 -17.70 -7.24
C SER A 63 -3.06 -16.87 -6.07
N ASP A 64 -2.05 -16.03 -6.34
CA ASP A 64 -1.46 -15.18 -5.30
C ASP A 64 -2.49 -14.24 -4.68
N VAL A 65 -3.39 -13.68 -5.49
CA VAL A 65 -4.46 -12.82 -4.98
C VAL A 65 -5.41 -13.58 -4.04
N ALA A 66 -5.80 -14.82 -4.38
CA ALA A 66 -6.65 -15.63 -3.51
C ALA A 66 -5.93 -15.99 -2.19
N ILE A 67 -4.63 -16.35 -2.27
CA ILE A 67 -3.80 -16.57 -1.08
C ILE A 67 -3.75 -15.31 -0.21
N PHE A 68 -3.57 -14.13 -0.79
CA PHE A 68 -3.55 -12.86 -0.07
C PHE A 68 -4.88 -12.55 0.65
N TYR A 69 -6.02 -12.93 0.05
CA TYR A 69 -7.33 -12.78 0.70
C TYR A 69 -7.55 -13.77 1.85
N LEU A 70 -7.01 -14.99 1.75
CA LEU A 70 -7.34 -16.08 2.67
C LEU A 70 -6.29 -16.29 3.76
N THR A 71 -5.05 -15.82 3.57
CA THR A 71 -3.97 -16.02 4.53
C THR A 71 -4.24 -15.30 5.86
N GLN A 72 -3.78 -15.90 6.95
CA GLN A 72 -3.69 -15.29 8.27
C GLN A 72 -2.32 -14.69 8.57
N ASP A 73 -1.39 -14.74 7.60
CA ASP A 73 -0.03 -14.19 7.68
C ASP A 73 0.38 -13.65 6.30
N LEU A 74 0.08 -12.37 6.08
CA LEU A 74 0.46 -11.66 4.85
C LEU A 74 1.98 -11.52 4.73
N GLY A 75 2.69 -11.38 5.83
CA GLY A 75 4.15 -11.31 5.81
C GLY A 75 4.78 -12.55 5.19
N ARG A 76 4.30 -13.73 5.59
CA ARG A 76 4.73 -15.01 5.02
C ARG A 76 4.34 -15.14 3.53
N ALA A 77 3.13 -14.73 3.17
CA ALA A 77 2.69 -14.77 1.78
C ALA A 77 3.53 -13.85 0.89
N VAL A 78 3.83 -12.63 1.35
CA VAL A 78 4.71 -11.67 0.66
C VAL A 78 6.14 -12.21 0.54
N ALA A 79 6.65 -12.91 1.54
CA ALA A 79 7.97 -13.54 1.48
C ALA A 79 8.08 -14.62 0.39
N GLY A 80 6.98 -15.11 -0.13
CA GLY A 80 6.96 -16.05 -1.28
C GLY A 80 7.04 -15.40 -2.66
N LEU A 81 6.92 -14.08 -2.75
CA LEU A 81 6.93 -13.35 -4.01
C LEU A 81 8.32 -13.42 -4.70
N LYS A 82 8.32 -13.41 -6.02
CA LYS A 82 9.53 -13.42 -6.85
C LYS A 82 9.42 -12.42 -7.99
N ILE A 83 10.55 -12.01 -8.52
CA ILE A 83 10.63 -11.17 -9.70
C ILE A 83 10.57 -12.05 -10.96
N ALA A 84 9.64 -11.75 -11.88
CA ALA A 84 9.52 -12.40 -13.17
C ALA A 84 10.33 -11.69 -14.26
N GLU A 85 10.35 -10.36 -14.23
CA GLU A 85 11.00 -9.51 -15.22
C GLU A 85 11.58 -8.25 -14.56
N PRO A 86 12.53 -7.56 -15.17
CA PRO A 86 13.04 -6.29 -14.61
C PRO A 86 11.91 -5.28 -14.38
N PRO A 87 12.02 -4.41 -13.36
CA PRO A 87 11.04 -3.37 -13.13
C PRO A 87 10.99 -2.38 -14.30
N ASP A 88 9.90 -1.63 -14.38
CA ASP A 88 9.63 -0.58 -15.37
C ASP A 88 9.51 -1.04 -16.84
N GLN A 89 9.40 -2.34 -17.12
CA GLN A 89 9.25 -2.83 -18.49
C GLN A 89 7.81 -2.70 -19.00
N ARG A 90 6.82 -3.10 -18.19
CA ARG A 90 5.41 -3.01 -18.59
C ARG A 90 4.49 -2.85 -17.40
N TYR A 91 3.33 -2.27 -17.65
CA TYR A 91 2.23 -2.22 -16.71
C TYR A 91 1.58 -3.61 -16.56
N ARG A 92 1.41 -4.04 -15.31
CA ARG A 92 0.61 -5.21 -14.95
C ARG A 92 -0.04 -4.95 -13.62
N TYR A 93 -1.37 -4.88 -13.59
CA TYR A 93 -2.09 -4.74 -12.33
C TYR A 93 -1.68 -5.83 -11.33
N SER A 94 -1.36 -5.43 -10.10
CA SER A 94 -0.87 -6.33 -9.06
C SER A 94 -1.32 -5.86 -7.68
N SER A 95 -2.15 -6.68 -7.01
CA SER A 95 -2.47 -6.50 -5.60
C SER A 95 -1.21 -6.61 -4.73
N GLY A 96 -0.23 -7.40 -5.15
CA GLY A 96 1.06 -7.53 -4.47
C GLY A 96 1.83 -6.22 -4.37
N ASP A 97 1.82 -5.40 -5.45
CA ASP A 97 2.50 -4.10 -5.46
C ASP A 97 1.92 -3.16 -4.39
N THR A 98 0.60 -3.10 -4.29
CA THR A 98 -0.07 -2.26 -3.28
C THR A 98 0.16 -2.79 -1.87
N GLN A 99 0.19 -4.11 -1.67
CA GLN A 99 0.50 -4.71 -0.37
C GLN A 99 1.92 -4.36 0.08
N LEU A 100 2.90 -4.46 -0.80
CA LEU A 100 4.29 -4.08 -0.50
C LEU A 100 4.42 -2.60 -0.14
N LEU A 101 3.72 -1.71 -0.84
CA LEU A 101 3.68 -0.29 -0.49
C LEU A 101 3.11 -0.07 0.92
N GLY A 102 2.00 -0.73 1.26
CA GLY A 102 1.41 -0.64 2.60
C GLY A 102 2.37 -1.09 3.69
N MET A 103 3.03 -2.24 3.49
CA MET A 103 4.03 -2.77 4.43
C MET A 103 5.26 -1.86 4.55
N ALA A 104 5.73 -1.29 3.43
CA ALA A 104 6.85 -0.34 3.44
C ALA A 104 6.51 0.92 4.25
N ILE A 105 5.29 1.45 4.13
CA ILE A 105 4.81 2.58 4.92
C ILE A 105 4.77 2.23 6.41
N GLU A 106 4.18 1.09 6.79
CA GLU A 106 4.14 0.66 8.20
C GLU A 106 5.55 0.52 8.78
N ARG A 107 6.46 -0.09 8.03
CA ARG A 107 7.84 -0.30 8.47
C ARG A 107 8.62 1.01 8.61
N ALA A 108 8.43 1.94 7.67
CA ALA A 108 9.11 3.24 7.69
C ALA A 108 8.61 4.14 8.82
N THR A 109 7.32 4.08 9.12
CA THR A 109 6.68 4.97 10.09
C THR A 109 6.58 4.38 11.50
N GLY A 110 6.74 3.07 11.64
CA GLY A 110 6.51 2.37 12.91
C GLY A 110 5.03 2.31 13.34
N GLN A 111 4.09 2.73 12.47
CA GLN A 111 2.66 2.79 12.76
C GLN A 111 1.88 1.86 11.83
N ARG A 112 0.80 1.27 12.34
CA ARG A 112 -0.10 0.46 11.52
C ARG A 112 -0.84 1.30 10.49
N LEU A 113 -1.04 0.75 9.29
CA LEU A 113 -1.63 1.46 8.16
C LEU A 113 -3.02 2.03 8.49
N HIS A 114 -3.86 1.26 9.20
CA HIS A 114 -5.19 1.70 9.63
C HIS A 114 -5.15 2.87 10.63
N GLN A 115 -4.14 2.91 11.51
CA GLN A 115 -3.95 4.03 12.44
C GLN A 115 -3.55 5.30 11.68
N ARG A 116 -2.63 5.17 10.72
CA ARG A 116 -2.23 6.29 9.86
C ARG A 116 -3.39 6.82 9.04
N VAL A 117 -4.19 5.93 8.42
CA VAL A 117 -5.41 6.39 7.72
C VAL A 117 -6.31 7.18 8.66
N ALA A 118 -6.58 6.69 9.85
CA ALA A 118 -7.47 7.36 10.79
C ALA A 118 -6.96 8.76 11.17
N GLN A 119 -5.68 8.88 11.51
CA GLN A 119 -5.08 10.09 12.05
C GLN A 119 -4.70 11.10 10.97
N ASP A 120 -4.13 10.63 9.87
CA ASP A 120 -3.48 11.50 8.88
C ASP A 120 -4.36 11.79 7.66
N LEU A 121 -5.41 10.99 7.43
CA LEU A 121 -6.29 11.15 6.28
C LEU A 121 -7.76 11.30 6.69
N TRP A 122 -8.31 10.32 7.41
CA TRP A 122 -9.75 10.19 7.67
C TRP A 122 -10.30 11.33 8.52
N ALA A 123 -9.72 11.55 9.69
CA ALA A 123 -10.12 12.67 10.54
C ALA A 123 -9.81 14.02 9.90
N PRO A 124 -8.61 14.29 9.32
CA PRO A 124 -8.33 15.56 8.68
C PRO A 124 -9.20 15.91 7.48
N MET A 125 -9.68 14.92 6.72
CA MET A 125 -10.59 15.20 5.59
C MET A 125 -12.06 15.40 6.01
N GLY A 126 -12.35 15.29 7.30
CA GLY A 126 -13.69 15.48 7.84
C GLY A 126 -14.64 14.34 7.51
N ALA A 127 -14.16 13.10 7.52
CA ALA A 127 -15.02 11.92 7.34
C ALA A 127 -16.16 11.91 8.36
N GLY A 128 -17.37 11.60 7.90
CA GLY A 128 -18.57 11.70 8.71
C GLY A 128 -18.84 10.46 9.57
N MET A 129 -18.16 9.33 9.29
CA MET A 129 -18.29 8.09 10.04
C MET A 129 -16.95 7.35 10.07
N ASP A 130 -16.83 6.41 11.01
CA ASP A 130 -15.70 5.50 11.06
C ASP A 130 -15.64 4.59 9.82
N ALA A 131 -14.43 4.19 9.49
CA ALA A 131 -14.14 3.18 8.49
C ALA A 131 -13.52 1.94 9.16
N SER A 132 -13.63 0.78 8.51
CA SER A 132 -12.91 -0.42 8.92
C SER A 132 -11.98 -0.89 7.81
N TRP A 133 -10.84 -1.43 8.18
CA TRP A 133 -9.90 -2.03 7.24
C TRP A 133 -9.58 -3.45 7.65
N SER A 134 -9.77 -4.41 6.74
CA SER A 134 -9.50 -5.81 7.05
C SER A 134 -8.01 -6.06 7.25
N VAL A 135 -7.69 -6.88 8.25
CA VAL A 135 -6.34 -7.37 8.54
C VAL A 135 -6.24 -8.87 8.27
N ASP A 136 -5.03 -9.39 8.21
CA ASP A 136 -4.77 -10.83 8.00
C ASP A 136 -5.21 -11.68 9.19
N SER A 137 -4.89 -11.26 10.40
CA SER A 137 -5.30 -11.92 11.63
C SER A 137 -5.36 -10.93 12.80
N ALA A 138 -6.07 -11.30 13.86
CA ALA A 138 -6.13 -10.50 15.08
C ALA A 138 -4.77 -10.42 15.80
N VAL A 139 -3.90 -11.40 15.59
CA VAL A 139 -2.58 -11.48 16.23
C VAL A 139 -1.55 -10.62 15.50
N LEU A 140 -1.45 -10.75 14.18
CA LEU A 140 -0.45 -10.04 13.37
C LEU A 140 -0.91 -8.64 12.99
N GLY A 141 -2.21 -8.48 12.68
CA GLY A 141 -2.83 -7.18 12.42
C GLY A 141 -2.31 -6.47 11.17
N GLN A 142 -1.76 -7.21 10.20
CA GLN A 142 -1.27 -6.64 8.95
C GLN A 142 -2.44 -6.26 8.06
N ALA A 143 -2.59 -4.97 7.74
CA ALA A 143 -3.66 -4.51 6.86
C ALA A 143 -3.54 -5.10 5.45
N ARG A 144 -4.69 -5.52 4.87
CA ARG A 144 -4.78 -5.86 3.45
C ARG A 144 -4.77 -4.57 2.63
N ALA A 145 -3.57 -4.04 2.40
CA ALA A 145 -3.37 -2.74 1.78
C ALA A 145 -3.94 -2.65 0.35
N PHE A 146 -4.03 -3.79 -0.33
CA PHE A 146 -4.54 -3.90 -1.70
C PHE A 146 -6.07 -3.83 -1.81
N CYS A 147 -6.81 -3.98 -0.67
CA CYS A 147 -8.28 -4.00 -0.67
C CYS A 147 -8.87 -3.58 0.69
N CYS A 148 -10.17 -3.75 0.78
CA CYS A 148 -10.91 -4.07 2.01
C CYS A 148 -10.95 -2.93 3.05
N LEU A 149 -10.79 -1.68 2.62
CA LEU A 149 -11.21 -0.51 3.34
C LEU A 149 -12.72 -0.32 3.11
N ASN A 150 -13.50 -0.40 4.17
CA ASN A 150 -14.96 -0.29 4.13
C ASN A 150 -15.39 1.01 4.79
N ALA A 151 -16.13 1.83 4.04
CA ALA A 151 -16.62 3.13 4.49
C ALA A 151 -17.89 3.51 3.75
N ARG A 152 -18.54 4.60 4.16
CA ARG A 152 -19.68 5.14 3.42
C ARG A 152 -19.23 5.74 2.10
N ALA A 153 -20.11 5.68 1.08
CA ALA A 153 -19.85 6.26 -0.23
C ALA A 153 -19.50 7.75 -0.17
N LEU A 154 -20.15 8.51 0.72
CA LEU A 154 -19.88 9.95 0.90
C LEU A 154 -18.46 10.21 1.46
N ASP A 155 -17.94 9.33 2.32
CA ASP A 155 -16.59 9.49 2.84
C ASP A 155 -15.54 9.11 1.80
N PHE A 156 -15.82 8.14 0.92
CA PHE A 156 -15.00 7.90 -0.28
C PHE A 156 -15.06 9.09 -1.25
N ALA A 157 -16.22 9.74 -1.43
CA ALA A 157 -16.33 10.93 -2.26
C ALA A 157 -15.47 12.10 -1.73
N ARG A 158 -15.27 12.21 -0.41
CA ARG A 158 -14.35 13.19 0.19
C ARG A 158 -12.89 12.97 -0.21
N ILE A 159 -12.47 11.72 -0.41
CA ILE A 159 -11.14 11.44 -0.99
C ILE A 159 -11.05 12.02 -2.40
N GLY A 160 -12.11 11.86 -3.21
CA GLY A 160 -12.19 12.48 -4.53
C GLY A 160 -12.12 14.01 -4.48
N GLN A 161 -12.87 14.63 -3.55
CA GLN A 161 -12.82 16.07 -3.33
C GLN A 161 -11.43 16.52 -2.89
N LEU A 162 -10.79 15.80 -1.96
CA LEU A 162 -9.42 16.07 -1.53
C LEU A 162 -8.43 16.08 -2.70
N MET A 163 -8.60 15.17 -3.66
CA MET A 163 -7.76 15.14 -4.87
C MET A 163 -8.03 16.35 -5.78
N LEU A 164 -9.29 16.74 -5.97
CA LEU A 164 -9.66 17.95 -6.74
C LEU A 164 -9.07 19.22 -6.12
N ASP A 165 -9.06 19.28 -4.79
CA ASP A 165 -8.52 20.41 -4.01
C ASP A 165 -7.01 20.30 -3.79
N ARG A 166 -6.31 19.49 -4.60
CA ARG A 166 -4.85 19.30 -4.53
C ARG A 166 -4.36 18.94 -3.13
N GLY A 167 -5.07 18.03 -2.47
CA GLY A 167 -4.73 17.54 -1.14
C GLY A 167 -5.09 18.48 0.02
N ARG A 168 -5.92 19.51 -0.20
CA ARG A 168 -6.28 20.51 0.81
C ARG A 168 -7.70 20.30 1.36
N VAL A 169 -7.87 20.68 2.62
CA VAL A 169 -9.17 20.85 3.26
C VAL A 169 -9.19 22.23 3.90
N GLY A 170 -9.88 23.18 3.27
CA GLY A 170 -9.77 24.60 3.63
C GLY A 170 -8.30 25.07 3.56
N PRO A 171 -7.78 25.71 4.62
CA PRO A 171 -6.38 26.18 4.65
C PRO A 171 -5.36 25.05 4.86
N ARG A 172 -5.78 23.86 5.30
CA ARG A 172 -4.90 22.78 5.72
C ARG A 172 -4.48 21.90 4.51
N GLN A 173 -3.18 21.71 4.33
CA GLN A 173 -2.65 20.67 3.41
C GLN A 173 -2.68 19.33 4.13
N VAL A 174 -3.56 18.42 3.71
CA VAL A 174 -3.72 17.07 4.28
C VAL A 174 -2.79 16.09 3.58
N VAL A 175 -2.74 16.15 2.24
CA VAL A 175 -1.86 15.31 1.42
C VAL A 175 -0.99 16.23 0.57
N PRO A 176 0.27 15.89 0.28
CA PRO A 176 1.09 16.67 -0.66
C PRO A 176 0.37 16.87 -2.00
N ALA A 177 0.61 18.03 -2.64
CA ALA A 177 0.05 18.35 -3.95
C ALA A 177 0.70 17.53 -5.06
#